data_d5af45b4518bfdae124425ffa72213ab
#
_entry.id   d5af45b4518bfdae124425ffa72213ab
#
_cell.length_a   1.000
_cell.length_b   1.000
_cell.length_c   1.000
_cell.angle_alpha   90.00
_cell.angle_beta   90.00
_cell.angle_gamma   90.00
#
_symmetry.space_group_name_H-M   'P 1'
#
loop_
_entity.id
_entity.type
_entity.pdbx_description
1 polymer ?
#
loop_
_entity_poly.entity_id
_entity_poly.type
_entity_poly.pdbx_seq_one_letter_code
_entity_poly.pdbx_strand_id
1 'polypeptide(L)'
;RRVNAIYYTPDTGDHRTLARGVPLQAGVVPSCREAHDHLLLVHGVTALNWGRRKWGVLPRLENSDLTMANPPTPDRWRLWLRHAPRIAGRPDWAFVKLHTHGAPAPNCDMLLGPQMRNFRHFIQNQSVPVHFVTAREMVNVLHAVEDGSGDFATPMLDHHYGPPPCM
;
A
#
# COMPACT_ATOMS: atom_id res chain seq x y z
N ARG A 1 16.02 -1.28 9.33
CA ARG A 1 15.36 -1.36 8.02
C ARG A 1 13.85 -1.44 8.28
N ARG A 2 13.09 -0.49 7.76
CA ARG A 2 11.64 -0.48 7.90
C ARG A 2 11.03 -1.40 6.84
N VAL A 3 10.08 -2.22 7.22
CA VAL A 3 9.24 -3.01 6.32
C VAL A 3 7.78 -2.72 6.64
N ASN A 4 6.89 -2.85 5.67
CA ASN A 4 5.47 -2.61 5.84
C ASN A 4 5.17 -1.23 6.47
N ALA A 5 5.79 -0.17 5.94
CA ALA A 5 5.73 1.17 6.49
C ALA A 5 5.47 2.22 5.41
N ILE A 6 4.94 3.38 5.84
CA ILE A 6 4.76 4.58 5.03
C ILE A 6 5.60 5.69 5.67
N TYR A 7 6.50 6.30 4.92
CA TYR A 7 7.41 7.30 5.45
C TYR A 7 8.07 8.14 4.34
N TYR A 8 8.54 9.33 4.72
CA TYR A 8 9.39 10.15 3.86
C TYR A 8 10.86 9.77 4.05
N THR A 9 11.61 9.82 2.98
CA THR A 9 13.07 9.58 2.99
C THR A 9 13.76 10.55 2.07
N PRO A 10 14.99 11.04 2.41
CA PRO A 10 15.78 11.84 1.50
C PRO A 10 16.07 11.09 0.20
N ASP A 11 15.97 11.79 -0.93
CA ASP A 11 16.40 11.29 -2.24
C ASP A 11 17.91 11.57 -2.40
N THR A 12 18.72 10.74 -1.82
CA THR A 12 20.18 10.89 -1.88
C THR A 12 20.83 10.19 -3.07
N GLY A 13 20.01 9.64 -3.99
CA GLY A 13 20.51 8.81 -5.09
C GLY A 13 21.06 7.44 -4.65
N ASP A 14 21.23 7.20 -3.36
CA ASP A 14 21.57 5.89 -2.82
C ASP A 14 20.29 5.14 -2.42
N HIS A 15 19.91 4.16 -3.22
CA HIS A 15 18.74 3.30 -2.99
C HIS A 15 18.78 2.49 -1.68
N ARG A 16 19.81 2.65 -0.88
CA ARG A 16 19.97 2.03 0.45
C ARG A 16 19.43 2.89 1.60
N THR A 17 18.93 4.09 1.33
CA THR A 17 18.49 5.07 2.35
C THR A 17 17.22 4.73 3.12
N LEU A 18 16.72 3.53 3.00
CA LEU A 18 15.55 3.00 3.73
C LEU A 18 15.67 3.01 5.26
N ALA A 19 16.78 3.51 5.82
CA ALA A 19 17.03 3.42 7.27
C ALA A 19 16.65 4.68 8.08
N ARG A 20 16.44 5.84 7.46
CA ARG A 20 16.30 7.13 8.15
C ARG A 20 15.08 7.94 7.69
N GLY A 21 13.93 7.28 7.51
CA GLY A 21 12.73 7.99 7.09
C GLY A 21 11.93 8.57 8.26
N VAL A 22 11.19 9.64 7.99
CA VAL A 22 10.19 10.23 8.89
C VAL A 22 8.87 9.49 8.68
N PRO A 23 8.32 8.77 9.68
CA PRO A 23 7.05 8.07 9.54
C PRO A 23 5.92 9.06 9.26
N LEU A 24 4.98 8.66 8.41
CA LEU A 24 3.76 9.40 8.21
C LEU A 24 2.89 9.31 9.47
N GLN A 25 2.34 10.44 9.90
CA GLN A 25 1.53 10.56 11.11
C GLN A 25 0.26 11.36 10.82
N ALA A 26 -0.87 10.90 11.32
CA ALA A 26 -2.15 11.59 11.19
C ALA A 26 -2.14 12.93 11.93
N GLY A 27 -2.62 13.99 11.27
CA GLY A 27 -2.68 15.34 11.82
C GLY A 27 -1.32 16.02 12.00
N VAL A 28 -0.25 15.48 11.38
CA VAL A 28 1.09 16.07 11.45
C VAL A 28 1.68 16.15 10.05
N VAL A 29 1.82 17.37 9.54
CA VAL A 29 2.50 17.65 8.27
C VAL A 29 4.00 17.78 8.56
N PRO A 30 4.84 16.85 8.09
CA PRO A 30 6.26 16.93 8.31
C PRO A 30 6.90 18.00 7.41
N SER A 31 7.92 18.69 7.90
CA SER A 31 8.65 19.73 7.14
C SER A 31 9.28 19.19 5.83
N CYS A 32 9.54 17.89 5.77
CA CYS A 32 10.08 17.25 4.56
C CYS A 32 9.02 16.91 3.50
N ARG A 33 7.72 17.09 3.77
CA ARG A 33 6.66 16.81 2.80
C ARG A 33 6.80 17.66 1.54
N GLU A 34 7.17 18.92 1.69
CA GLU A 34 7.32 19.88 0.60
C GLU A 34 8.78 20.02 0.13
N ALA A 35 9.69 19.25 0.72
CA ALA A 35 11.09 19.29 0.34
C ALA A 35 11.33 18.52 -0.96
N HIS A 36 11.96 19.17 -1.95
CA HIS A 36 12.23 18.59 -3.26
C HIS A 36 13.19 17.38 -3.22
N ASP A 37 13.92 17.22 -2.14
CA ASP A 37 14.90 16.16 -1.94
C ASP A 37 14.37 14.98 -1.12
N HIS A 38 13.05 14.90 -0.92
CA HIS A 38 12.41 13.80 -0.19
C HIS A 38 11.37 13.06 -1.04
N LEU A 39 11.31 11.75 -0.85
CA LEU A 39 10.34 10.85 -1.48
C LEU A 39 9.39 10.27 -0.44
N LEU A 40 8.10 10.25 -0.72
CA LEU A 40 7.13 9.48 0.03
C LEU A 40 7.18 8.01 -0.42
N LEU A 41 7.58 7.13 0.47
CA LEU A 41 7.63 5.69 0.23
C LEU A 41 6.43 5.00 0.86
N VAL A 42 5.65 4.32 0.05
CA VAL A 42 4.55 3.44 0.47
C VAL A 42 4.96 2.00 0.19
N HIS A 43 5.30 1.27 1.24
CA HIS A 43 5.66 -0.13 1.10
C HIS A 43 4.45 -0.99 0.74
N GLY A 44 4.68 -2.04 -0.05
CA GLY A 44 3.76 -3.17 -0.14
C GLY A 44 3.91 -4.09 1.07
N VAL A 45 3.00 -5.05 1.19
CA VAL A 45 3.07 -6.06 2.24
C VAL A 45 4.27 -6.98 2.01
N THR A 46 5.02 -7.22 3.07
CA THR A 46 6.05 -8.26 3.11
C THR A 46 5.79 -9.14 4.32
N ALA A 47 5.51 -10.43 4.09
CA ALA A 47 5.16 -11.37 5.15
C ALA A 47 5.55 -12.81 4.78
N LEU A 48 5.61 -13.69 5.78
CA LEU A 48 5.79 -15.13 5.54
C LEU A 48 4.40 -15.80 5.39
N ASN A 49 4.16 -16.40 4.24
CA ASN A 49 2.91 -17.10 3.95
C ASN A 49 3.07 -18.59 4.25
N TRP A 50 2.65 -19.00 5.44
CA TRP A 50 2.67 -20.38 5.89
C TRP A 50 1.60 -21.26 5.24
N GLY A 51 0.55 -20.66 4.66
CA GLY A 51 -0.45 -21.37 3.86
C GLY A 51 0.08 -21.81 2.49
N ARG A 52 1.16 -21.20 2.02
CA ARG A 52 1.87 -21.59 0.80
C ARG A 52 3.31 -21.94 1.12
N ARG A 53 3.64 -23.21 0.97
CA ARG A 53 4.96 -23.70 1.31
C ARG A 53 5.76 -24.09 0.09
N LYS A 54 7.04 -23.75 0.08
CA LYS A 54 8.01 -24.27 -0.87
C LYS A 54 8.52 -25.60 -0.33
N TRP A 55 8.50 -26.63 -1.16
CA TRP A 55 8.88 -28.01 -0.80
C TRP A 55 8.13 -28.59 0.43
N GLY A 56 6.92 -28.10 0.67
CA GLY A 56 6.09 -28.58 1.79
C GLY A 56 6.51 -28.08 3.19
N VAL A 57 7.68 -27.46 3.33
CA VAL A 57 8.29 -27.12 4.63
C VAL A 57 8.44 -25.61 4.83
N LEU A 58 9.02 -24.89 3.86
CA LEU A 58 9.37 -23.49 4.03
C LEU A 58 8.21 -22.56 3.59
N PRO A 59 7.84 -21.54 4.39
CA PRO A 59 6.84 -20.57 3.98
C PRO A 59 7.32 -19.79 2.75
N ARG A 60 6.40 -19.39 1.88
CA ARG A 60 6.71 -18.45 0.80
C ARG A 60 6.69 -17.03 1.30
N LEU A 61 7.55 -16.19 0.71
CA LEU A 61 7.46 -14.76 0.90
C LEU A 61 6.21 -14.24 0.18
N GLU A 62 5.35 -13.54 0.92
CA GLU A 62 4.23 -12.78 0.38
C GLU A 62 4.66 -11.33 0.18
N ASN A 63 4.45 -10.81 -1.02
CA ASN A 63 4.81 -9.44 -1.39
C ASN A 63 3.66 -8.69 -2.08
N SER A 64 2.42 -9.22 -2.00
CA SER A 64 1.23 -8.70 -2.67
C SER A 64 1.32 -8.62 -4.22
N ASP A 65 2.22 -9.37 -4.83
CA ASP A 65 2.29 -9.57 -6.28
C ASP A 65 1.10 -10.40 -6.78
N LEU A 66 0.47 -9.94 -7.87
CA LEU A 66 -0.67 -10.60 -8.52
C LEU A 66 -0.24 -11.15 -9.88
N THR A 67 -0.26 -12.45 -10.00
CA THR A 67 0.01 -13.15 -11.26
C THR A 67 -0.96 -14.33 -11.41
N MET A 68 -1.04 -14.92 -12.62
CA MET A 68 -1.81 -16.14 -12.81
C MET A 68 -1.34 -17.28 -11.88
N ALA A 69 -0.04 -17.38 -11.63
CA ALA A 69 0.53 -18.39 -10.72
C ALA A 69 0.32 -18.03 -9.24
N ASN A 70 -0.03 -16.77 -8.94
CA ASN A 70 -0.22 -16.25 -7.60
C ASN A 70 -1.45 -15.31 -7.54
N PRO A 71 -2.65 -15.82 -7.83
CA PRO A 71 -3.86 -15.01 -7.85
C PRO A 71 -4.25 -14.52 -6.45
N PRO A 72 -5.08 -13.48 -6.34
CA PRO A 72 -5.61 -13.06 -5.06
C PRO A 72 -6.54 -14.14 -4.47
N THR A 73 -6.41 -14.36 -3.17
CA THR A 73 -7.24 -15.32 -2.43
C THR A 73 -7.67 -14.75 -1.07
N PRO A 74 -8.73 -15.28 -0.45
CA PRO A 74 -9.13 -14.88 0.90
C PRO A 74 -8.01 -15.00 1.95
N ASP A 75 -7.17 -16.04 1.86
CA ASP A 75 -6.08 -16.23 2.82
C ASP A 75 -4.96 -15.21 2.62
N ARG A 76 -4.65 -14.87 1.35
CA ARG A 76 -3.71 -13.79 1.05
C ARG A 76 -4.24 -12.44 1.54
N TRP A 77 -5.55 -12.19 1.35
CA TRP A 77 -6.19 -10.98 1.84
C TRP A 77 -6.06 -10.82 3.36
N ARG A 78 -6.35 -11.87 4.13
CA ARG A 78 -6.19 -11.86 5.60
C ARG A 78 -4.73 -11.59 6.00
N LEU A 79 -3.78 -12.17 5.26
CA LEU A 79 -2.36 -11.95 5.49
C LEU A 79 -1.97 -10.50 5.17
N TRP A 80 -2.47 -9.94 4.06
CA TRP A 80 -2.23 -8.55 3.69
C TRP A 80 -2.77 -7.59 4.74
N LEU A 81 -4.02 -7.73 5.18
CA LEU A 81 -4.60 -6.87 6.22
C LEU A 81 -3.81 -6.92 7.53
N ARG A 82 -3.30 -8.09 7.89
CA ARG A 82 -2.49 -8.26 9.12
C ARG A 82 -1.17 -7.51 9.05
N HIS A 83 -0.54 -7.47 7.91
CA HIS A 83 0.82 -6.94 7.70
C HIS A 83 0.86 -5.64 6.89
N ALA A 84 -0.26 -5.13 6.44
CA ALA A 84 -0.32 -3.88 5.69
C ALA A 84 0.25 -2.71 6.50
N PRO A 85 0.97 -1.78 5.85
CA PRO A 85 1.41 -0.56 6.49
C PRO A 85 0.22 0.23 7.02
N ARG A 86 0.45 0.91 8.14
CA ARG A 86 -0.52 1.76 8.83
C ARG A 86 0.10 3.12 9.11
N ILE A 87 -0.75 4.11 9.31
CA ILE A 87 -0.33 5.47 9.67
C ILE A 87 -0.28 5.59 11.20
N ALA A 88 0.76 6.23 11.74
CA ALA A 88 0.82 6.57 13.15
C ALA A 88 -0.37 7.48 13.51
N GLY A 89 -1.09 7.15 14.57
CA GLY A 89 -2.33 7.83 14.95
C GLY A 89 -3.61 7.29 14.28
N ARG A 90 -3.51 6.43 13.25
CA ARG A 90 -4.65 5.76 12.59
C ARG A 90 -4.38 4.26 12.40
N PRO A 91 -4.29 3.49 13.49
CA PRO A 91 -4.01 2.05 13.43
C PRO A 91 -5.16 1.24 12.82
N ASP A 92 -6.35 1.80 12.73
CA ASP A 92 -7.56 1.25 12.10
C ASP A 92 -7.48 1.25 10.56
N TRP A 93 -6.62 2.09 9.95
CA TRP A 93 -6.44 2.16 8.51
C TRP A 93 -5.28 1.28 8.04
N ALA A 94 -5.55 0.43 7.05
CA ALA A 94 -4.57 -0.46 6.44
C ALA A 94 -4.43 -0.14 4.95
N PHE A 95 -3.20 0.09 4.49
CA PHE A 95 -2.90 0.42 3.10
C PHE A 95 -2.33 -0.81 2.38
N VAL A 96 -3.14 -1.45 1.55
CA VAL A 96 -2.76 -2.66 0.83
C VAL A 96 -2.38 -2.28 -0.60
N LYS A 97 -1.09 -2.29 -0.91
CA LYS A 97 -0.60 -2.07 -2.26
C LYS A 97 -0.51 -3.40 -3.01
N LEU A 98 -1.33 -3.55 -4.06
CA LEU A 98 -1.28 -4.67 -4.98
C LEU A 98 -0.54 -4.25 -6.26
N HIS A 99 0.21 -5.16 -6.86
CA HIS A 99 0.93 -4.90 -8.09
C HIS A 99 1.04 -6.16 -8.95
N THR A 100 1.35 -5.97 -10.23
CA THR A 100 1.72 -7.03 -11.14
C THR A 100 2.93 -6.60 -11.96
N HIS A 101 3.78 -7.54 -12.33
CA HIS A 101 4.93 -7.29 -13.18
C HIS A 101 4.56 -7.48 -14.65
N GLY A 102 4.23 -6.37 -15.31
CA GLY A 102 3.77 -6.40 -16.69
C GLY A 102 2.38 -7.03 -16.83
N ALA A 103 1.88 -7.05 -18.05
CA ALA A 103 0.58 -7.60 -18.41
C ALA A 103 0.69 -8.69 -19.49
N PRO A 104 1.47 -9.77 -19.29
CA PRO A 104 1.41 -10.90 -20.18
C PRO A 104 -0.01 -11.50 -20.17
N ALA A 105 -0.43 -12.12 -21.27
CA ALA A 105 -1.80 -12.60 -21.45
C ALA A 105 -2.35 -13.38 -20.23
N PRO A 106 -1.62 -14.33 -19.60
CA PRO A 106 -2.13 -15.02 -18.43
C PRO A 106 -2.42 -14.11 -17.23
N ASN A 107 -1.63 -13.04 -17.02
CA ASN A 107 -1.88 -12.09 -15.95
C ASN A 107 -3.09 -11.20 -16.27
N CYS A 108 -3.26 -10.78 -17.53
CA CYS A 108 -4.47 -10.10 -17.97
C CYS A 108 -5.71 -10.97 -17.74
N ASP A 109 -5.67 -12.25 -18.13
CA ASP A 109 -6.77 -13.19 -17.92
C ASP A 109 -7.12 -13.36 -16.44
N MET A 110 -6.13 -13.38 -15.55
CA MET A 110 -6.35 -13.42 -14.11
C MET A 110 -6.97 -12.12 -13.59
N LEU A 111 -6.43 -10.94 -13.99
CA LEU A 111 -6.87 -9.64 -13.50
C LEU A 111 -8.28 -9.27 -14.00
N LEU A 112 -8.62 -9.63 -15.23
CA LEU A 112 -9.91 -9.32 -15.84
C LEU A 112 -10.91 -10.49 -15.72
N GLY A 113 -10.43 -11.64 -15.30
CA GLY A 113 -11.14 -12.91 -15.29
C GLY A 113 -11.93 -13.20 -14.00
N PRO A 114 -12.42 -14.45 -13.89
CA PRO A 114 -13.23 -14.88 -12.77
C PRO A 114 -12.51 -14.79 -11.41
N GLN A 115 -11.20 -15.04 -11.37
CA GLN A 115 -10.43 -15.02 -10.12
C GLN A 115 -10.51 -13.64 -9.44
N MET A 116 -10.28 -12.56 -10.20
CA MET A 116 -10.37 -11.21 -9.66
C MET A 116 -11.81 -10.82 -9.34
N ARG A 117 -12.79 -11.22 -10.17
CA ARG A 117 -14.21 -10.97 -9.88
C ARG A 117 -14.64 -11.63 -8.56
N ASN A 118 -14.30 -12.89 -8.36
CA ASN A 118 -14.61 -13.62 -7.14
C ASN A 118 -13.91 -13.00 -5.92
N PHE A 119 -12.68 -12.56 -6.08
CA PHE A 119 -11.95 -11.89 -5.02
C PHE A 119 -12.57 -10.53 -4.66
N ARG A 120 -12.97 -9.73 -5.65
CA ARG A 120 -13.70 -8.46 -5.41
C ARG A 120 -15.01 -8.71 -4.67
N HIS A 121 -15.79 -9.70 -5.11
CA HIS A 121 -17.03 -10.08 -4.42
C HIS A 121 -16.76 -10.52 -2.98
N PHE A 122 -15.72 -11.32 -2.75
CA PHE A 122 -15.30 -11.68 -1.39
C PHE A 122 -14.98 -10.45 -0.53
N ILE A 123 -14.22 -9.49 -1.05
CA ILE A 123 -13.87 -8.26 -0.32
C ILE A 123 -15.11 -7.41 -0.01
N GLN A 124 -16.02 -7.26 -0.96
CA GLN A 124 -17.25 -6.47 -0.78
C GLN A 124 -18.17 -7.02 0.32
N ASN A 125 -18.06 -8.30 0.62
CA ASN A 125 -18.84 -8.96 1.69
C ASN A 125 -18.09 -8.98 3.04
N GLN A 126 -16.97 -8.28 3.18
CA GLN A 126 -16.30 -8.16 4.47
C GLN A 126 -16.96 -7.07 5.32
N SER A 127 -16.85 -7.18 6.64
CA SER A 127 -17.32 -6.14 7.57
C SER A 127 -16.43 -4.89 7.59
N VAL A 128 -15.24 -4.96 7.01
CA VAL A 128 -14.29 -3.84 6.93
C VAL A 128 -14.56 -3.06 5.66
N PRO A 129 -14.78 -1.73 5.71
CA PRO A 129 -14.88 -0.89 4.53
C PRO A 129 -13.59 -0.98 3.69
N VAL A 130 -13.74 -1.20 2.38
CA VAL A 130 -12.59 -1.31 1.45
C VAL A 130 -12.79 -0.34 0.30
N HIS A 131 -11.81 0.52 0.09
CA HIS A 131 -11.77 1.50 -0.98
C HIS A 131 -10.68 1.12 -1.98
N PHE A 132 -11.07 0.89 -3.24
CA PHE A 132 -10.13 0.67 -4.33
C PHE A 132 -9.71 2.02 -4.89
N VAL A 133 -8.43 2.29 -4.82
CA VAL A 133 -7.85 3.58 -5.22
C VAL A 133 -6.65 3.36 -6.13
N THR A 134 -6.37 4.30 -7.00
CA THR A 134 -5.12 4.35 -7.76
C THR A 134 -3.94 4.74 -6.86
N ALA A 135 -2.72 4.60 -7.35
CA ALA A 135 -1.53 5.03 -6.60
C ALA A 135 -1.56 6.53 -6.28
N ARG A 136 -2.04 7.37 -7.22
CA ARG A 136 -2.21 8.82 -7.02
C ARG A 136 -3.22 9.10 -5.92
N GLU A 137 -4.40 8.50 -6.00
CA GLU A 137 -5.45 8.68 -5.00
C GLU A 137 -5.01 8.20 -3.62
N MET A 138 -4.24 7.11 -3.55
CA MET A 138 -3.64 6.66 -2.28
C MET A 138 -2.74 7.74 -1.67
N VAL A 139 -1.91 8.40 -2.46
CA VAL A 139 -1.05 9.50 -1.99
C VAL A 139 -1.91 10.68 -1.53
N ASN A 140 -2.95 11.04 -2.28
CA ASN A 140 -3.88 12.11 -1.90
C ASN A 140 -4.55 11.81 -0.55
N VAL A 141 -5.01 10.58 -0.34
CA VAL A 141 -5.58 10.15 0.95
C VAL A 141 -4.55 10.24 2.08
N LEU A 142 -3.30 9.85 1.83
CA LEU A 142 -2.23 9.97 2.83
C LEU A 142 -1.99 11.42 3.24
N HIS A 143 -1.93 12.34 2.27
CA HIS A 143 -1.77 13.77 2.54
C HIS A 143 -2.99 14.36 3.25
N ALA A 144 -4.21 13.97 2.89
CA ALA A 144 -5.41 14.39 3.59
C ALA A 144 -5.39 14.00 5.07
N VAL A 145 -4.89 12.81 5.38
CA VAL A 145 -4.75 12.34 6.77
C VAL A 145 -3.66 13.11 7.52
N GLU A 146 -2.57 13.48 6.89
CA GLU A 146 -1.55 14.36 7.46
C GLU A 146 -2.14 15.74 7.79
N ASP A 147 -2.99 16.27 6.92
CA ASP A 147 -3.70 17.55 7.11
C ASP A 147 -4.85 17.46 8.13
N GLY A 148 -5.02 16.32 8.79
CA GLY A 148 -5.95 16.13 9.89
C GLY A 148 -7.33 15.62 9.49
N SER A 149 -7.52 15.16 8.24
CA SER A 149 -8.77 14.52 7.85
C SER A 149 -9.00 13.23 8.64
N GLY A 150 -10.21 13.10 9.19
CA GLY A 150 -10.60 12.00 10.07
C GLY A 150 -10.98 10.74 9.29
N ASP A 151 -12.24 10.62 8.90
CA ASP A 151 -12.76 9.45 8.21
C ASP A 151 -12.57 9.55 6.70
N PHE A 152 -12.49 8.39 6.04
CA PHE A 152 -12.39 8.36 4.59
C PHE A 152 -13.61 9.03 3.95
N ALA A 153 -13.34 9.98 3.06
CA ALA A 153 -14.33 10.65 2.24
C ALA A 153 -13.85 10.75 0.80
N THR A 154 -14.79 10.70 -0.14
CA THR A 154 -14.47 10.82 -1.58
C THR A 154 -13.61 12.03 -1.94
N PRO A 155 -13.79 13.24 -1.34
CA PRO A 155 -12.92 14.38 -1.62
C PRO A 155 -11.44 14.14 -1.33
N MET A 156 -11.08 13.18 -0.47
CA MET A 156 -9.68 12.83 -0.22
C MET A 156 -8.98 12.27 -1.47
N LEU A 157 -9.72 11.68 -2.40
CA LEU A 157 -9.15 11.14 -3.64
C LEU A 157 -8.55 12.22 -4.53
N ASP A 158 -9.09 13.46 -4.42
CA ASP A 158 -8.64 14.63 -5.16
C ASP A 158 -8.05 15.70 -4.22
N HIS A 159 -7.53 15.27 -3.06
CA HIS A 159 -6.92 16.18 -2.10
C HIS A 159 -5.72 16.92 -2.72
N HIS A 160 -5.80 18.24 -2.72
CA HIS A 160 -4.72 19.11 -3.20
C HIS A 160 -3.88 19.56 -2.02
N TYR A 161 -2.61 19.22 -2.06
CA TYR A 161 -1.59 19.88 -1.25
C TYR A 161 -0.85 20.89 -2.14
N GLY A 162 -0.48 22.02 -1.57
CA GLY A 162 0.21 23.07 -2.34
C GLY A 162 1.45 22.55 -3.05
N PRO A 163 1.82 23.12 -4.22
CA PRO A 163 3.11 22.81 -4.81
C PRO A 163 4.21 23.19 -3.80
N PRO A 164 5.34 22.49 -3.80
CA PRO A 164 6.48 22.89 -3.00
C PRO A 164 6.87 24.32 -3.35
N PRO A 165 7.33 25.13 -2.38
CA PRO A 165 7.70 26.50 -2.64
C PRO A 165 8.78 26.53 -3.73
N CYS A 166 8.55 27.32 -4.78
CA CYS A 166 9.57 27.59 -5.79
C CYS A 166 10.74 28.28 -5.11
N MET A 167 11.92 27.69 -5.15
CA MET A 167 13.16 28.37 -4.77
C MET A 167 13.58 29.36 -5.85
#